data_209518c2d44573fac530c9978fdb6360
#
_entry.id   209518c2d44573fac530c9978fdb6360
#
_cell.length_a   1.000
_cell.length_b   1.000
_cell.length_c   1.000
_cell.angle_alpha   90.00
_cell.angle_beta   90.00
_cell.angle_gamma   90.00
#
_symmetry.space_group_name_H-M   'P 1'
#
loop_
_entity.id
_entity.type
_entity.pdbx_description
1 polymer ?
#
loop_
_entity_poly.entity_id
_entity_poly.type
_entity_poly.pdbx_seq_one_letter_code
_entity_poly.pdbx_strand_id
1 'polypeptide(L)'
;MKNNFEKEFNQMMNEKKEIPVKVRQSLDQSYDIICAKSKKKKANFIWKRVAAAACAIIATGVVLTNENVMASINEFFNFGDKGIEQAVNNGFIQENNSTVTDNGIKITLDKHFSDANKLGLSFQLVFEDPSILNNVREVSLDYRLKNGNGEYIDEFIPDTKPLKGDNGYITGAEVQNPILDEKTGRVQYDVLSDSNEGSIPPLMGAVIEVESINVFSNTGEFKKVDGNWELAVADKDQTNSVIHYAIQDQSSIIQVSKADANPTSLNLTFSLDGIYKNENTFADMKIVDEDGNKYGVTGFRMSTKNNKTIISTNFQTTSYNNSKKLKLIVEGIGEVELIKK
;
A
#
# COMPACT_ATOMS: atom_id res chain seq x y z
N MET A 1 16.42 10.82 43.60
CA MET A 1 15.50 9.74 43.19
C MET A 1 15.76 9.18 41.76
N LYS A 2 16.46 9.89 40.86
CA LYS A 2 16.75 9.41 39.51
C LYS A 2 17.77 8.27 39.41
N ASN A 3 18.69 8.13 40.34
CA ASN A 3 19.78 7.14 40.28
C ASN A 3 19.39 5.68 40.62
N ASN A 4 18.25 5.43 41.23
CA ASN A 4 17.83 4.06 41.58
C ASN A 4 17.16 3.35 40.39
N PHE A 5 16.39 4.07 39.60
CA PHE A 5 15.67 3.49 38.45
C PHE A 5 16.62 2.99 37.35
N GLU A 6 17.66 3.79 37.01
CA GLU A 6 18.66 3.36 36.04
C GLU A 6 19.47 2.14 36.51
N LYS A 7 19.72 2.04 37.80
CA LYS A 7 20.42 0.89 38.38
C LYS A 7 19.60 -0.39 38.35
N GLU A 8 18.30 -0.28 38.69
CA GLU A 8 17.36 -1.40 38.62
C GLU A 8 17.08 -1.83 37.17
N PHE A 9 16.97 -0.88 36.24
CA PHE A 9 16.77 -1.16 34.83
C PHE A 9 18.00 -1.88 34.22
N ASN A 10 19.21 -1.41 34.50
CA ASN A 10 20.43 -2.06 34.05
C ASN A 10 20.63 -3.43 34.69
N GLN A 11 20.14 -3.65 35.92
CA GLN A 11 20.18 -4.93 36.59
C GLN A 11 19.21 -5.94 35.94
N MET A 12 17.98 -5.49 35.58
CA MET A 12 17.00 -6.30 34.83
C MET A 12 17.45 -6.67 33.41
N MET A 13 18.15 -5.76 32.73
CA MET A 13 18.67 -6.01 31.36
C MET A 13 19.90 -6.96 31.37
N ASN A 14 20.63 -7.02 32.45
CA ASN A 14 21.80 -7.89 32.60
C ASN A 14 21.51 -9.26 33.24
N GLU A 15 20.32 -9.48 33.78
CA GLU A 15 19.87 -10.82 34.20
C GLU A 15 19.65 -11.69 32.95
N LYS A 16 20.62 -12.59 32.69
CA LYS A 16 20.42 -13.69 31.74
C LYS A 16 19.30 -14.58 32.26
N LYS A 17 18.04 -14.27 31.83
CA LYS A 17 16.94 -15.18 32.06
C LYS A 17 17.20 -16.44 31.24
N GLU A 18 17.54 -17.53 31.91
CA GLU A 18 17.63 -18.83 31.27
C GLU A 18 16.28 -19.19 30.70
N ILE A 19 16.24 -19.46 29.39
CA ILE A 19 15.02 -19.91 28.71
C ILE A 19 14.59 -21.22 29.36
N PRO A 20 13.35 -21.33 29.85
CA PRO A 20 12.87 -22.57 30.48
C PRO A 20 13.13 -23.77 29.58
N VAL A 21 13.61 -24.87 30.15
CA VAL A 21 14.00 -26.08 29.41
C VAL A 21 12.91 -26.57 28.45
N LYS A 22 11.65 -26.45 28.84
CA LYS A 22 10.49 -26.80 27.99
C LYS A 22 10.37 -25.94 26.74
N VAL A 23 10.68 -24.64 26.82
CA VAL A 23 10.65 -23.72 25.67
C VAL A 23 11.82 -24.01 24.74
N ARG A 24 13.01 -24.30 25.30
CA ARG A 24 14.17 -24.72 24.53
C ARG A 24 13.95 -26.02 23.78
N GLN A 25 13.38 -27.03 24.45
CA GLN A 25 13.01 -28.31 23.82
C GLN A 25 11.98 -28.14 22.69
N SER A 26 11.01 -27.26 22.86
CA SER A 26 10.00 -26.97 21.83
C SER A 26 10.61 -26.28 20.59
N LEU A 27 11.56 -25.37 20.79
CA LEU A 27 12.31 -24.72 19.71
C LEU A 27 13.21 -25.74 18.98
N ASP A 28 13.92 -26.60 19.72
CA ASP A 28 14.80 -27.64 19.12
C ASP A 28 13.96 -28.66 18.32
N GLN A 29 12.80 -29.10 18.83
CA GLN A 29 11.89 -29.97 18.09
C GLN A 29 11.35 -29.29 16.81
N SER A 30 11.03 -28.01 16.86
CA SER A 30 10.58 -27.25 15.70
C SER A 30 11.69 -27.14 14.65
N TYR A 31 12.93 -26.92 15.09
CA TYR A 31 14.11 -26.88 14.23
C TYR A 31 14.38 -28.25 13.56
N ASP A 32 14.25 -29.34 14.32
CA ASP A 32 14.41 -30.71 13.79
C ASP A 32 13.34 -31.06 12.74
N ILE A 33 12.08 -30.61 12.93
CA ILE A 33 11.00 -30.80 11.97
C ILE A 33 11.27 -30.02 10.67
N ILE A 34 11.77 -28.78 10.78
CA ILE A 34 12.14 -27.95 9.63
C ILE A 34 13.32 -28.58 8.87
N CYS A 35 14.35 -29.02 9.58
CA CYS A 35 15.51 -29.68 8.99
C CYS A 35 15.18 -31.04 8.35
N ALA A 36 14.26 -31.81 8.93
CA ALA A 36 13.80 -33.08 8.38
C ALA A 36 12.97 -32.89 7.09
N LYS A 37 12.16 -31.81 7.01
CA LYS A 37 11.41 -31.45 5.78
C LYS A 37 12.33 -30.95 4.66
N SER A 38 13.41 -30.24 4.99
CA SER A 38 14.37 -29.73 4.00
C SER A 38 15.21 -30.82 3.32
N LYS A 39 15.45 -31.94 3.99
CA LYS A 39 16.25 -33.06 3.45
C LYS A 39 15.51 -34.00 2.48
N LYS A 40 14.20 -33.85 2.30
CA LYS A 40 13.38 -34.74 1.46
C LYS A 40 13.08 -34.28 0.03
N LYS A 41 13.76 -33.27 -0.51
CA LYS A 41 13.62 -32.89 -1.92
C LYS A 41 14.96 -32.88 -2.67
N LYS A 42 15.56 -34.10 -2.83
CA LYS A 42 16.34 -34.40 -4.02
C LYS A 42 15.47 -35.28 -4.92
N ALA A 43 14.68 -34.67 -5.76
CA ALA A 43 13.99 -35.35 -6.86
C ALA A 43 14.40 -34.66 -8.17
N ASN A 44 15.15 -35.46 -8.93
CA ASN A 44 15.44 -35.43 -10.37
C ASN A 44 14.89 -34.22 -11.16
N PHE A 45 15.84 -33.38 -11.52
CA PHE A 45 15.71 -32.37 -12.54
C PHE A 45 15.61 -33.04 -13.91
N ILE A 46 14.39 -33.27 -14.38
CA ILE A 46 14.14 -33.60 -15.77
C ILE A 46 13.65 -32.34 -16.45
N TRP A 47 14.53 -31.73 -17.24
CA TRP A 47 14.20 -30.69 -18.21
C TRP A 47 13.08 -31.19 -19.12
N LYS A 48 11.85 -30.73 -18.91
CA LYS A 48 10.85 -30.67 -19.96
C LYS A 48 10.47 -29.19 -20.11
N ARG A 49 10.82 -28.68 -21.29
CA ARG A 49 10.27 -27.47 -21.86
C ARG A 49 8.74 -27.54 -21.68
N VAL A 50 8.21 -26.75 -20.77
CA VAL A 50 6.78 -26.46 -20.74
C VAL A 50 6.63 -25.11 -21.40
N ALA A 51 6.12 -25.23 -22.61
CA ALA A 51 5.57 -24.15 -23.36
C ALA A 51 4.64 -23.29 -22.51
N ALA A 52 4.63 -22.02 -22.87
CA ALA A 52 3.65 -21.01 -22.51
C ALA A 52 2.35 -21.63 -21.96
N ALA A 53 2.11 -21.45 -20.68
CA ALA A 53 0.78 -21.64 -20.14
C ALA A 53 -0.12 -20.64 -20.87
N ALA A 54 -0.91 -21.15 -21.77
CA ALA A 54 -1.95 -20.41 -22.42
C ALA A 54 -2.79 -19.75 -21.34
N CYS A 55 -2.85 -18.43 -21.37
CA CYS A 55 -3.92 -17.67 -20.74
C CYS A 55 -5.22 -18.23 -21.31
N ALA A 56 -5.82 -19.18 -20.62
CA ALA A 56 -7.17 -19.60 -20.91
C ALA A 56 -8.07 -18.43 -20.47
N ILE A 57 -8.25 -17.49 -21.39
CA ILE A 57 -9.36 -16.54 -21.34
C ILE A 57 -10.60 -17.41 -21.55
N ILE A 58 -11.12 -17.97 -20.48
CA ILE A 58 -12.48 -18.44 -20.46
C ILE A 58 -13.33 -17.20 -20.29
N ALA A 59 -13.63 -16.55 -21.41
CA ALA A 59 -14.73 -15.61 -21.51
C ALA A 59 -16.04 -16.40 -21.32
N THR A 60 -16.31 -16.87 -20.11
CA THR A 60 -17.66 -17.22 -19.72
C THR A 60 -18.27 -15.96 -19.16
N GLY A 61 -18.89 -15.18 -20.05
CA GLY A 61 -19.79 -14.10 -19.70
C GLY A 61 -20.96 -14.64 -18.88
N VAL A 62 -20.77 -14.71 -17.56
CA VAL A 62 -21.88 -14.66 -16.64
C VAL A 62 -22.01 -13.17 -16.30
N VAL A 63 -22.78 -12.49 -17.10
CA VAL A 63 -23.36 -11.20 -16.72
C VAL A 63 -24.27 -11.50 -15.54
N LEU A 64 -23.72 -11.39 -14.33
CA LEU A 64 -24.53 -11.31 -13.12
C LEU A 64 -25.11 -9.90 -13.07
N THR A 65 -26.15 -9.68 -13.86
CA THR A 65 -27.06 -8.55 -13.68
C THR A 65 -27.84 -8.79 -12.40
N ASN A 66 -27.23 -8.51 -11.28
CA ASN A 66 -27.94 -8.37 -10.03
C ASN A 66 -27.92 -6.87 -9.70
N GLU A 67 -29.03 -6.19 -9.98
CA GLU A 67 -29.21 -4.74 -9.80
C GLU A 67 -28.91 -4.23 -8.37
N ASN A 68 -28.82 -5.12 -7.39
CA ASN A 68 -28.45 -4.80 -6.01
C ASN A 68 -26.93 -4.69 -5.78
N VAL A 69 -26.10 -5.08 -6.74
CA VAL A 69 -24.63 -4.92 -6.65
C VAL A 69 -24.20 -3.55 -7.23
N MET A 70 -25.05 -2.95 -8.05
CA MET A 70 -24.79 -1.63 -8.66
C MET A 70 -24.98 -0.45 -7.70
N ALA A 71 -25.52 -0.68 -6.50
CA ALA A 71 -25.70 0.39 -5.52
C ALA A 71 -24.41 0.79 -4.78
N SER A 72 -23.31 0.04 -4.95
CA SER A 72 -22.07 0.25 -4.22
C SER A 72 -20.88 0.75 -5.06
N ILE A 73 -21.15 1.32 -6.25
CA ILE A 73 -20.06 1.92 -7.07
C ILE A 73 -19.32 3.04 -6.31
N ASN A 74 -19.92 3.60 -5.27
CA ASN A 74 -19.30 4.59 -4.38
C ASN A 74 -18.49 3.95 -3.21
N GLU A 75 -18.37 2.63 -3.12
CA GLU A 75 -17.69 1.95 -2.01
C GLU A 75 -16.28 1.49 -2.35
N PHE A 76 -15.87 1.49 -3.63
CA PHE A 76 -14.50 1.17 -4.02
C PHE A 76 -13.55 2.28 -3.57
N PHE A 77 -12.45 1.88 -2.96
CA PHE A 77 -11.42 2.80 -2.48
C PHE A 77 -11.90 3.82 -1.44
N ASN A 78 -12.89 3.44 -0.64
CA ASN A 78 -13.39 4.29 0.45
C ASN A 78 -12.43 4.28 1.65
N PHE A 79 -11.32 4.98 1.51
CA PHE A 79 -10.31 5.17 2.56
C PHE A 79 -10.47 6.50 3.32
N GLY A 80 -11.54 7.28 3.03
CA GLY A 80 -11.74 8.62 3.60
C GLY A 80 -10.75 9.65 3.07
N ASP A 81 -10.10 9.38 1.95
CA ASP A 81 -9.17 10.28 1.26
C ASP A 81 -9.88 11.08 0.16
N LYS A 82 -10.03 12.38 0.39
CA LYS A 82 -10.73 13.29 -0.54
C LYS A 82 -10.06 13.39 -1.92
N GLY A 83 -8.75 13.22 -1.99
CA GLY A 83 -8.04 13.23 -3.27
C GLY A 83 -8.40 12.00 -4.10
N ILE A 84 -8.50 10.83 -3.46
CA ILE A 84 -8.96 9.60 -4.12
C ILE A 84 -10.42 9.71 -4.52
N GLU A 85 -11.31 10.20 -3.64
CA GLU A 85 -12.71 10.43 -3.98
C GLU A 85 -12.84 11.32 -5.22
N GLN A 86 -12.04 12.38 -5.31
CA GLN A 86 -12.03 13.27 -6.47
C GLN A 86 -11.51 12.57 -7.73
N ALA A 87 -10.43 11.76 -7.62
CA ALA A 87 -9.90 10.98 -8.73
C ALA A 87 -10.95 9.99 -9.28
N VAL A 88 -11.64 9.27 -8.36
CA VAL A 88 -12.76 8.37 -8.70
C VAL A 88 -13.86 9.10 -9.47
N ASN A 89 -14.32 10.23 -8.93
CA ASN A 89 -15.40 11.02 -9.54
C ASN A 89 -15.03 11.62 -10.90
N ASN A 90 -13.75 11.78 -11.19
CA ASN A 90 -13.24 12.24 -12.49
C ASN A 90 -12.83 11.10 -13.43
N GLY A 91 -13.14 9.83 -13.08
CA GLY A 91 -12.92 8.69 -13.95
C GLY A 91 -11.45 8.25 -14.04
N PHE A 92 -10.64 8.53 -13.03
CA PHE A 92 -9.24 8.13 -12.98
C PHE A 92 -9.05 6.64 -12.70
N ILE A 93 -10.08 5.92 -12.26
CA ILE A 93 -10.04 4.48 -12.02
C ILE A 93 -10.12 3.72 -13.35
N GLN A 94 -9.35 2.66 -13.45
CA GLN A 94 -9.36 1.73 -14.57
C GLN A 94 -10.05 0.41 -14.18
N GLU A 95 -10.94 -0.07 -15.06
CA GLU A 95 -11.51 -1.42 -15.01
C GLU A 95 -10.45 -2.43 -15.50
N ASN A 96 -10.30 -3.54 -14.79
CA ASN A 96 -9.31 -4.55 -15.17
C ASN A 96 -9.96 -5.88 -15.59
N ASN A 97 -10.62 -6.59 -14.69
CA ASN A 97 -11.23 -7.91 -14.91
C ASN A 97 -10.24 -9.08 -15.11
N SER A 98 -8.96 -8.93 -14.76
CA SER A 98 -8.02 -10.04 -14.74
C SER A 98 -8.42 -11.03 -13.65
N THR A 99 -8.58 -12.30 -14.00
CA THR A 99 -9.13 -13.32 -13.09
C THR A 99 -8.31 -14.59 -13.15
N VAL A 100 -8.00 -15.14 -11.98
CA VAL A 100 -7.31 -16.44 -11.82
C VAL A 100 -7.99 -17.24 -10.72
N THR A 101 -8.11 -18.55 -10.89
CA THR A 101 -8.63 -19.48 -9.88
C THR A 101 -7.56 -20.49 -9.53
N ASP A 102 -7.27 -20.63 -8.25
CA ASP A 102 -6.38 -21.64 -7.69
C ASP A 102 -6.87 -22.04 -6.30
N ASN A 103 -6.68 -23.31 -5.92
CA ASN A 103 -7.03 -23.87 -4.60
C ASN A 103 -8.46 -23.56 -4.12
N GLY A 104 -9.46 -23.56 -5.04
CA GLY A 104 -10.86 -23.29 -4.74
C GLY A 104 -11.17 -21.82 -4.44
N ILE A 105 -10.25 -20.92 -4.78
CA ILE A 105 -10.46 -19.47 -4.61
C ILE A 105 -10.22 -18.77 -5.95
N LYS A 106 -11.22 -18.02 -6.38
CA LYS A 106 -11.12 -17.17 -7.55
C LYS A 106 -10.77 -15.75 -7.09
N ILE A 107 -9.68 -15.19 -7.62
CA ILE A 107 -9.30 -13.79 -7.42
C ILE A 107 -9.47 -13.05 -8.74
N THR A 108 -10.13 -11.92 -8.68
CA THR A 108 -10.28 -10.96 -9.79
C THR A 108 -9.68 -9.63 -9.35
N LEU A 109 -8.74 -9.09 -10.11
CA LEU A 109 -8.42 -7.66 -10.03
C LEU A 109 -9.51 -6.93 -10.78
N ASP A 110 -10.40 -6.26 -10.05
CA ASP A 110 -11.59 -5.62 -10.61
C ASP A 110 -11.25 -4.22 -11.11
N LYS A 111 -10.61 -3.42 -10.26
CA LYS A 111 -10.25 -2.04 -10.54
C LYS A 111 -8.87 -1.70 -10.00
N HIS A 112 -8.25 -0.71 -10.63
CA HIS A 112 -7.01 -0.12 -10.12
C HIS A 112 -6.87 1.33 -10.54
N PHE A 113 -6.00 2.05 -9.89
CA PHE A 113 -5.46 3.33 -10.32
C PHE A 113 -3.99 3.45 -9.89
N SER A 114 -3.22 4.25 -10.61
CA SER A 114 -1.86 4.58 -10.22
C SER A 114 -1.45 5.93 -10.79
N ASP A 115 -0.88 6.77 -9.94
CA ASP A 115 -0.07 7.91 -10.36
C ASP A 115 1.26 7.92 -9.60
N ALA A 116 2.07 8.95 -9.71
CA ALA A 116 3.35 9.01 -9.03
C ALA A 116 3.24 8.99 -7.50
N ASN A 117 2.07 9.30 -6.93
CA ASN A 117 1.87 9.50 -5.51
C ASN A 117 1.16 8.34 -4.84
N LYS A 118 0.18 7.72 -5.52
CA LYS A 118 -0.68 6.68 -4.94
C LYS A 118 -0.97 5.56 -5.91
N LEU A 119 -1.11 4.36 -5.37
CA LEU A 119 -1.52 3.14 -6.03
C LEU A 119 -2.74 2.57 -5.31
N GLY A 120 -3.80 2.30 -6.04
CA GLY A 120 -4.98 1.61 -5.53
C GLY A 120 -5.26 0.34 -6.31
N LEU A 121 -5.50 -0.76 -5.60
CA LEU A 121 -5.87 -2.07 -6.16
C LEU A 121 -7.17 -2.53 -5.50
N SER A 122 -8.15 -2.94 -6.29
CA SER A 122 -9.39 -3.52 -5.80
C SER A 122 -9.54 -4.95 -6.31
N PHE A 123 -9.61 -5.90 -5.39
CA PHE A 123 -9.75 -7.31 -5.68
C PHE A 123 -11.12 -7.80 -5.26
N GLN A 124 -11.68 -8.74 -6.04
CA GLN A 124 -12.80 -9.56 -5.63
C GLN A 124 -12.33 -11.01 -5.46
N LEU A 125 -12.48 -11.54 -4.25
CA LEU A 125 -12.23 -12.94 -3.96
C LEU A 125 -13.56 -13.70 -3.87
N VAL A 126 -13.62 -14.89 -4.44
CA VAL A 126 -14.77 -15.79 -4.34
C VAL A 126 -14.27 -17.16 -3.90
N PHE A 127 -14.71 -17.59 -2.72
CA PHE A 127 -14.41 -18.90 -2.15
C PHE A 127 -15.43 -19.92 -2.64
N GLU A 128 -14.98 -21.02 -3.24
CA GLU A 128 -15.87 -22.14 -3.66
C GLU A 128 -16.61 -22.75 -2.46
N ASP A 129 -15.94 -22.81 -1.31
CA ASP A 129 -16.54 -23.17 -0.03
C ASP A 129 -16.76 -21.92 0.83
N PRO A 130 -17.98 -21.36 0.86
CA PRO A 130 -18.28 -20.17 1.66
C PRO A 130 -18.07 -20.37 3.17
N SER A 131 -18.08 -21.63 3.63
CA SER A 131 -17.90 -21.92 5.06
C SER A 131 -16.54 -21.51 5.61
N ILE A 132 -15.55 -21.30 4.71
CA ILE A 132 -14.21 -20.77 5.07
C ILE A 132 -14.31 -19.38 5.70
N LEU A 133 -15.33 -18.59 5.32
CA LEU A 133 -15.56 -17.25 5.83
C LEU A 133 -16.42 -17.21 7.10
N ASN A 134 -16.90 -18.37 7.59
CA ASN A 134 -17.69 -18.41 8.81
C ASN A 134 -16.88 -17.94 10.02
N ASN A 135 -17.41 -16.97 10.75
CA ASN A 135 -16.78 -16.41 11.95
C ASN A 135 -15.38 -15.80 11.67
N VAL A 136 -15.16 -15.29 10.47
CA VAL A 136 -13.92 -14.63 10.06
C VAL A 136 -13.98 -13.16 10.45
N ARG A 137 -12.88 -12.66 11.04
CA ARG A 137 -12.69 -11.25 11.37
C ARG A 137 -12.03 -10.50 10.23
N GLU A 138 -11.05 -11.12 9.57
CA GLU A 138 -10.19 -10.46 8.63
C GLU A 138 -9.67 -11.45 7.59
N VAL A 139 -9.50 -10.95 6.38
CA VAL A 139 -8.81 -11.63 5.28
C VAL A 139 -7.69 -10.72 4.81
N SER A 140 -6.49 -11.24 4.59
CA SER A 140 -5.40 -10.51 3.95
C SER A 140 -4.75 -11.32 2.84
N LEU A 141 -4.10 -10.63 1.90
CA LEU A 141 -3.36 -11.21 0.80
C LEU A 141 -1.86 -11.03 1.03
N ASP A 142 -1.08 -12.10 0.82
CA ASP A 142 0.37 -11.95 0.61
C ASP A 142 0.56 -11.77 -0.90
N TYR A 143 0.97 -10.60 -1.35
CA TYR A 143 1.13 -10.32 -2.77
C TYR A 143 2.43 -9.55 -3.08
N ARG A 144 2.79 -9.58 -4.35
CA ARG A 144 3.86 -8.75 -4.93
C ARG A 144 3.36 -8.12 -6.21
N LEU A 145 3.63 -6.84 -6.39
CA LEU A 145 3.38 -6.11 -7.63
C LEU A 145 4.70 -5.89 -8.35
N LYS A 146 4.75 -6.33 -9.59
CA LYS A 146 5.91 -6.23 -10.48
C LYS A 146 5.53 -5.42 -11.72
N ASN A 147 6.35 -4.45 -12.12
CA ASN A 147 6.15 -3.70 -13.37
C ASN A 147 6.51 -4.52 -14.61
N GLY A 148 6.22 -4.00 -15.80
CA GLY A 148 6.52 -4.66 -17.07
C GLY A 148 8.01 -4.90 -17.34
N ASN A 149 8.91 -4.22 -16.61
CA ASN A 149 10.36 -4.44 -16.67
C ASN A 149 10.84 -5.53 -15.71
N GLY A 150 9.96 -6.08 -14.89
CA GLY A 150 10.26 -7.10 -13.90
C GLY A 150 10.75 -6.57 -12.54
N GLU A 151 10.66 -5.25 -12.31
CA GLU A 151 10.99 -4.65 -11.03
C GLU A 151 9.81 -4.74 -10.07
N TYR A 152 10.06 -5.13 -8.81
CA TYR A 152 9.04 -5.15 -7.77
C TYR A 152 8.79 -3.73 -7.25
N ILE A 153 7.53 -3.28 -7.38
CA ILE A 153 7.08 -1.94 -6.98
C ILE A 153 6.59 -1.97 -5.53
N ASP A 154 5.84 -3.02 -5.20
CA ASP A 154 5.20 -3.21 -3.91
C ASP A 154 5.20 -4.68 -3.52
N GLU A 155 5.46 -4.97 -2.26
CA GLU A 155 5.51 -6.33 -1.74
C GLU A 155 4.89 -6.38 -0.34
N PHE A 156 3.65 -6.85 -0.26
CA PHE A 156 2.98 -7.11 1.00
C PHE A 156 3.07 -8.60 1.33
N ILE A 157 4.09 -8.96 2.06
CA ILE A 157 4.42 -10.35 2.39
C ILE A 157 4.88 -10.45 3.86
N PRO A 158 4.77 -11.64 4.48
CA PRO A 158 5.25 -11.83 5.85
C PRO A 158 6.76 -11.57 5.98
N ASP A 159 7.19 -11.04 7.12
CA ASP A 159 8.61 -10.80 7.46
C ASP A 159 9.50 -12.05 7.34
N THR A 160 8.89 -13.23 7.34
CA THR A 160 9.60 -14.51 7.15
C THR A 160 10.01 -14.78 5.71
N LYS A 161 9.50 -14.00 4.74
CA LYS A 161 9.85 -14.10 3.33
C LYS A 161 10.79 -12.95 2.93
N PRO A 162 11.82 -13.20 2.13
CA PRO A 162 12.69 -12.14 1.63
C PRO A 162 11.95 -11.26 0.61
N LEU A 163 12.21 -9.96 0.67
CA LEU A 163 11.83 -9.05 -0.39
C LEU A 163 12.61 -9.38 -1.65
N LYS A 164 11.99 -9.21 -2.82
CA LYS A 164 12.62 -9.40 -4.14
C LYS A 164 13.04 -8.07 -4.76
N GLY A 165 12.46 -6.95 -4.31
CA GLY A 165 12.75 -5.59 -4.76
C GLY A 165 13.38 -4.73 -3.68
N ASP A 166 13.79 -3.52 -4.06
CA ASP A 166 14.34 -2.53 -3.13
C ASP A 166 13.25 -1.78 -2.35
N ASN A 167 11.98 -1.97 -2.70
CA ASN A 167 10.77 -1.37 -2.09
C ASN A 167 10.88 0.14 -1.81
N GLY A 168 11.66 0.86 -2.62
CA GLY A 168 11.86 2.30 -2.48
C GLY A 168 10.73 3.16 -3.03
N TYR A 169 9.75 2.55 -3.69
CA TYR A 169 8.66 3.28 -4.37
C TYR A 169 7.53 3.65 -3.40
N ILE A 170 7.16 2.75 -2.49
CA ILE A 170 6.14 2.99 -1.46
C ILE A 170 6.84 3.52 -0.21
N THR A 171 6.73 4.82 0.02
CA THR A 171 7.44 5.54 1.11
C THR A 171 6.48 6.10 2.15
N GLY A 172 5.20 5.84 2.00
CA GLY A 172 4.12 6.20 2.90
C GLY A 172 3.45 5.00 3.54
N ALA A 173 2.16 5.14 3.84
CA ALA A 173 1.35 4.08 4.42
C ALA A 173 0.80 3.14 3.34
N GLU A 174 0.63 1.88 3.71
CA GLU A 174 -0.24 0.94 3.03
C GLU A 174 -1.45 0.67 3.91
N VAL A 175 -2.64 0.75 3.33
CA VAL A 175 -3.92 0.51 4.01
C VAL A 175 -4.69 -0.54 3.24
N GLN A 176 -5.23 -1.53 3.96
CA GLN A 176 -6.05 -2.60 3.40
C GLN A 176 -7.44 -2.54 4.02
N ASN A 177 -8.46 -2.77 3.19
CA ASN A 177 -9.86 -2.71 3.62
C ASN A 177 -10.64 -3.92 3.09
N PRO A 178 -10.64 -5.07 3.80
CA PRO A 178 -11.45 -6.23 3.45
C PRO A 178 -12.92 -6.04 3.86
N ILE A 179 -13.84 -6.23 2.91
CA ILE A 179 -15.29 -6.27 3.14
C ILE A 179 -15.77 -7.70 2.86
N LEU A 180 -16.27 -8.38 3.89
CA LEU A 180 -16.63 -9.79 3.83
C LEU A 180 -18.14 -9.97 3.67
N ASP A 181 -18.55 -10.83 2.74
CA ASP A 181 -19.89 -11.39 2.65
C ASP A 181 -19.83 -12.91 2.90
N GLU A 182 -20.00 -13.29 4.16
CA GLU A 182 -19.96 -14.69 4.60
C GLU A 182 -21.01 -15.57 3.90
N LYS A 183 -22.17 -14.99 3.52
CA LYS A 183 -23.29 -15.75 2.93
C LYS A 183 -22.99 -16.20 1.50
N THR A 184 -22.30 -15.36 0.76
CA THR A 184 -21.98 -15.62 -0.66
C THR A 184 -20.55 -16.12 -0.87
N GLY A 185 -19.73 -16.18 0.19
CA GLY A 185 -18.33 -16.55 0.09
C GLY A 185 -17.49 -15.51 -0.66
N ARG A 186 -17.86 -14.25 -0.59
CA ARG A 186 -17.18 -13.16 -1.31
C ARG A 186 -16.46 -12.24 -0.36
N VAL A 187 -15.32 -11.75 -0.82
CA VAL A 187 -14.56 -10.68 -0.15
C VAL A 187 -14.20 -9.65 -1.19
N GLN A 188 -14.58 -8.39 -0.95
CA GLN A 188 -13.95 -7.26 -1.63
C GLN A 188 -12.72 -6.87 -0.81
N TYR A 189 -11.59 -6.67 -1.48
CA TYR A 189 -10.33 -6.39 -0.81
C TYR A 189 -9.65 -5.23 -1.52
N ASP A 190 -9.71 -4.06 -0.90
CA ASP A 190 -9.13 -2.84 -1.43
C ASP A 190 -7.79 -2.56 -0.75
N VAL A 191 -6.79 -2.18 -1.54
CA VAL A 191 -5.46 -1.78 -1.11
C VAL A 191 -5.19 -0.36 -1.58
N LEU A 192 -4.62 0.44 -0.70
CA LEU A 192 -4.08 1.76 -1.00
C LEU A 192 -2.64 1.84 -0.52
N SER A 193 -1.72 2.05 -1.44
CA SER A 193 -0.31 2.31 -1.14
C SER A 193 0.05 3.75 -1.48
N ASP A 194 0.79 4.41 -0.60
CA ASP A 194 1.13 5.83 -0.69
C ASP A 194 2.64 6.04 -0.85
N SER A 195 3.04 6.96 -1.71
CA SER A 195 4.43 7.38 -1.87
C SER A 195 4.60 8.85 -1.50
N ASN A 196 5.12 9.13 -0.31
CA ASN A 196 5.40 10.49 0.14
C ASN A 196 6.45 11.21 -0.72
N GLU A 197 7.28 10.47 -1.45
CA GLU A 197 8.27 11.03 -2.37
C GLU A 197 7.76 11.18 -3.81
N GLY A 198 6.58 10.58 -4.12
CA GLY A 198 5.95 10.65 -5.43
C GLY A 198 6.80 9.98 -6.51
N SER A 199 7.09 8.70 -6.34
CA SER A 199 8.01 7.93 -7.18
C SER A 199 7.45 6.61 -7.71
N ILE A 200 6.13 6.37 -7.57
CA ILE A 200 5.50 5.15 -8.09
C ILE A 200 5.61 5.16 -9.62
N PRO A 201 6.22 4.11 -10.22
CA PRO A 201 6.35 4.04 -11.67
C PRO A 201 5.03 3.64 -12.35
N PRO A 202 4.88 3.87 -13.66
CA PRO A 202 3.73 3.40 -14.42
C PRO A 202 3.56 1.89 -14.35
N LEU A 203 2.30 1.43 -14.33
CA LEU A 203 1.94 0.01 -14.23
C LEU A 203 1.86 -0.71 -15.59
N MET A 204 2.31 -0.11 -16.69
CA MET A 204 2.25 -0.73 -18.01
C MET A 204 2.93 -2.11 -18.02
N GLY A 205 2.17 -3.16 -18.37
CA GLY A 205 2.63 -4.54 -18.35
C GLY A 205 2.89 -5.12 -16.96
N ALA A 206 2.36 -4.49 -15.92
CA ALA A 206 2.52 -4.96 -14.55
C ALA A 206 1.75 -6.25 -14.29
N VAL A 207 2.24 -7.02 -13.31
CA VAL A 207 1.64 -8.27 -12.85
C VAL A 207 1.61 -8.27 -11.33
N ILE A 208 0.47 -8.70 -10.78
CA ILE A 208 0.32 -8.94 -9.35
C ILE A 208 0.43 -10.45 -9.12
N GLU A 209 1.41 -10.85 -8.31
CA GLU A 209 1.65 -12.23 -7.89
C GLU A 209 1.08 -12.41 -6.48
N VAL A 210 -0.12 -13.01 -6.33
CA VAL A 210 -0.67 -13.36 -5.01
C VAL A 210 -0.15 -14.75 -4.64
N GLU A 211 0.56 -14.84 -3.50
CA GLU A 211 1.22 -16.06 -3.05
C GLU A 211 0.40 -16.82 -2.00
N SER A 212 -0.46 -16.12 -1.26
CA SER A 212 -1.33 -16.74 -0.27
C SER A 212 -2.45 -15.80 0.17
N ILE A 213 -3.50 -16.43 0.71
CA ILE A 213 -4.64 -15.77 1.33
C ILE A 213 -4.64 -16.18 2.80
N ASN A 214 -4.66 -15.18 3.69
CA ASN A 214 -4.63 -15.36 5.14
C ASN A 214 -6.02 -15.06 5.68
N VAL A 215 -6.60 -15.99 6.43
CA VAL A 215 -7.94 -15.89 7.01
C VAL A 215 -7.81 -15.94 8.52
N PHE A 216 -8.26 -14.90 9.21
CA PHE A 216 -8.20 -14.74 10.66
C PHE A 216 -9.62 -14.83 11.25
N SER A 217 -9.86 -15.81 12.11
CA SER A 217 -11.15 -15.97 12.75
C SER A 217 -11.30 -15.06 13.98
N ASN A 218 -12.54 -14.83 14.41
CA ASN A 218 -12.84 -14.16 15.67
C ASN A 218 -12.37 -14.96 16.91
N THR A 219 -12.12 -16.26 16.77
CA THR A 219 -11.58 -17.13 17.82
C THR A 219 -10.06 -17.06 17.95
N GLY A 220 -9.39 -16.34 17.05
CA GLY A 220 -7.93 -16.24 16.99
C GLY A 220 -7.26 -17.36 16.18
N GLU A 221 -8.04 -18.22 15.54
CA GLU A 221 -7.51 -19.21 14.60
C GLU A 221 -7.03 -18.53 13.33
N PHE A 222 -5.93 -19.03 12.79
CA PHE A 222 -5.31 -18.56 11.56
C PHE A 222 -5.29 -19.69 10.54
N LYS A 223 -5.84 -19.44 9.35
CA LYS A 223 -5.78 -20.35 8.22
C LYS A 223 -5.10 -19.65 7.06
N LYS A 224 -4.07 -20.27 6.52
CA LYS A 224 -3.37 -19.81 5.34
C LYS A 224 -3.67 -20.74 4.16
N VAL A 225 -4.05 -20.18 3.03
CA VAL A 225 -4.21 -20.88 1.76
C VAL A 225 -3.10 -20.41 0.83
N ASP A 226 -2.07 -21.23 0.66
CA ASP A 226 -1.00 -20.96 -0.31
C ASP A 226 -1.52 -21.27 -1.71
N GLY A 227 -1.09 -20.47 -2.71
CA GLY A 227 -1.48 -20.66 -4.11
C GLY A 227 -0.63 -19.81 -5.05
N ASN A 228 -1.07 -19.76 -6.31
CA ASN A 228 -0.42 -18.95 -7.33
C ASN A 228 -1.47 -18.26 -8.21
N TRP A 229 -1.76 -16.99 -7.91
CA TRP A 229 -2.67 -16.16 -8.68
C TRP A 229 -1.89 -15.02 -9.31
N GLU A 230 -1.58 -15.17 -10.61
CA GLU A 230 -0.91 -14.12 -11.38
C GLU A 230 -1.95 -13.29 -12.15
N LEU A 231 -2.13 -12.05 -11.75
CA LEU A 231 -3.12 -11.13 -12.30
C LEU A 231 -2.43 -10.06 -13.13
N ALA A 232 -2.74 -10.01 -14.43
CA ALA A 232 -2.23 -8.93 -15.28
C ALA A 232 -2.94 -7.62 -14.98
N VAL A 233 -2.17 -6.53 -14.89
CA VAL A 233 -2.70 -5.17 -14.77
C VAL A 233 -2.89 -4.61 -16.17
N ALA A 234 -4.16 -4.35 -16.55
CA ALA A 234 -4.49 -3.73 -17.83
C ALA A 234 -4.30 -2.22 -17.72
N ASP A 235 -3.10 -1.75 -18.01
CA ASP A 235 -2.81 -0.31 -18.01
C ASP A 235 -3.16 0.28 -19.37
N LYS A 236 -4.08 1.22 -19.39
CA LYS A 236 -4.34 2.07 -20.54
C LYS A 236 -3.54 3.35 -20.33
N ASP A 237 -2.85 3.82 -21.36
CA ASP A 237 -2.17 5.11 -21.33
C ASP A 237 -3.11 6.19 -20.76
N GLN A 238 -2.97 6.47 -19.46
CA GLN A 238 -3.64 7.60 -18.84
C GLN A 238 -2.76 8.82 -19.06
N THR A 239 -3.27 9.81 -19.78
CA THR A 239 -2.67 11.14 -19.81
C THR A 239 -2.86 11.78 -18.44
N ASN A 240 -1.93 11.50 -17.53
CA ASN A 240 -1.93 12.10 -16.21
C ASN A 240 -1.65 13.60 -16.35
N SER A 241 -2.66 14.43 -16.12
CA SER A 241 -2.46 15.86 -16.06
C SER A 241 -1.77 16.23 -14.75
N VAL A 242 -0.46 16.37 -14.79
CA VAL A 242 0.30 16.86 -13.64
C VAL A 242 0.33 18.38 -13.70
N ILE A 243 -0.02 19.04 -12.58
CA ILE A 243 0.13 20.48 -12.42
C ILE A 243 1.34 20.75 -11.54
N HIS A 244 2.30 21.49 -12.09
CA HIS A 244 3.49 21.91 -11.37
C HIS A 244 3.29 23.29 -10.73
N TYR A 245 3.74 23.41 -9.48
CA TYR A 245 3.74 24.68 -8.75
C TYR A 245 5.18 25.10 -8.44
N ALA A 246 5.39 26.40 -8.28
CA ALA A 246 6.65 26.98 -7.87
C ALA A 246 6.43 28.03 -6.77
N ILE A 247 7.47 28.26 -5.96
CA ILE A 247 7.47 29.32 -4.94
C ILE A 247 7.45 30.69 -5.63
N GLN A 248 6.62 31.58 -5.13
CA GLN A 248 6.59 32.97 -5.57
C GLN A 248 7.72 33.78 -4.96
N ASP A 249 7.97 33.59 -3.65
CA ASP A 249 8.99 34.35 -2.90
C ASP A 249 10.06 33.40 -2.35
N GLN A 250 11.30 33.60 -2.80
CA GLN A 250 12.46 32.82 -2.36
C GLN A 250 13.00 33.23 -0.98
N SER A 251 12.46 34.28 -0.37
CA SER A 251 12.87 34.74 0.97
C SER A 251 12.23 33.95 2.11
N SER A 252 11.29 33.05 1.80
CA SER A 252 10.61 32.19 2.80
C SER A 252 11.59 31.26 3.52
N ILE A 253 11.36 31.07 4.83
CA ILE A 253 12.08 30.08 5.64
C ILE A 253 11.75 28.64 5.19
N ILE A 254 10.61 28.44 4.52
CA ILE A 254 10.19 27.17 3.92
C ILE A 254 10.66 27.14 2.49
N GLN A 255 11.60 26.25 2.17
CA GLN A 255 12.16 26.13 0.82
C GLN A 255 11.58 24.92 0.10
N VAL A 256 10.63 25.14 -0.79
CA VAL A 256 9.98 24.09 -1.56
C VAL A 256 10.84 23.70 -2.75
N SER A 257 11.17 22.41 -2.85
CA SER A 257 11.93 21.83 -3.96
C SER A 257 11.06 21.12 -4.99
N LYS A 258 9.89 20.63 -4.58
CA LYS A 258 8.92 19.93 -5.43
C LYS A 258 7.50 20.28 -4.97
N ALA A 259 6.62 20.54 -5.93
CA ALA A 259 5.18 20.69 -5.68
C ALA A 259 4.42 20.31 -6.95
N ASP A 260 3.97 19.04 -7.00
CA ASP A 260 3.36 18.42 -8.18
C ASP A 260 1.98 17.86 -7.79
N ALA A 261 0.92 18.47 -8.32
CA ALA A 261 -0.44 17.94 -8.18
C ALA A 261 -0.69 16.88 -9.25
N ASN A 262 -0.89 15.65 -8.81
CA ASN A 262 -1.30 14.50 -9.60
C ASN A 262 -2.81 14.26 -9.45
N PRO A 263 -3.41 13.34 -10.19
CA PRO A 263 -4.82 13.01 -10.08
C PRO A 263 -5.29 12.63 -8.68
N THR A 264 -4.44 12.00 -7.86
CA THR A 264 -4.83 11.52 -6.52
C THR A 264 -4.41 12.45 -5.37
N SER A 265 -3.37 13.28 -5.54
CA SER A 265 -2.86 14.16 -4.48
C SER A 265 -1.85 15.18 -5.01
N LEU A 266 -1.55 16.19 -4.21
CA LEU A 266 -0.41 17.09 -4.38
C LEU A 266 0.78 16.53 -3.59
N ASN A 267 1.82 16.08 -4.29
CA ASN A 267 3.09 15.75 -3.64
C ASN A 267 3.95 16.99 -3.47
N LEU A 268 4.42 17.22 -2.26
CA LEU A 268 5.21 18.38 -1.90
C LEU A 268 6.44 17.97 -1.11
N THR A 269 7.61 18.46 -1.53
CA THR A 269 8.86 18.33 -0.80
C THR A 269 9.41 19.70 -0.46
N PHE A 270 9.68 19.96 0.81
CA PHE A 270 10.26 21.20 1.27
C PHE A 270 11.33 20.96 2.33
N SER A 271 12.16 21.97 2.57
CA SER A 271 13.18 21.94 3.60
C SER A 271 13.14 23.18 4.48
N LEU A 272 13.59 22.99 5.71
CA LEU A 272 13.79 24.03 6.74
C LEU A 272 15.24 23.98 7.21
N ASP A 273 15.81 25.14 7.52
CA ASP A 273 17.12 25.21 8.14
C ASP A 273 17.06 24.68 9.58
N GLY A 274 18.05 23.90 9.98
CA GLY A 274 18.13 23.28 11.31
C GLY A 274 17.55 21.84 11.35
N ILE A 275 17.71 21.22 12.51
CA ILE A 275 17.29 19.84 12.77
C ILE A 275 16.08 19.85 13.70
N TYR A 276 14.93 19.53 13.17
CA TYR A 276 13.68 19.34 13.90
C TYR A 276 13.56 17.88 14.31
N LYS A 277 13.48 17.60 15.62
CA LYS A 277 13.38 16.24 16.17
C LYS A 277 11.95 15.83 16.52
N ASN A 278 11.05 16.81 16.66
CA ASN A 278 9.67 16.55 17.05
C ASN A 278 8.80 16.48 15.79
N GLU A 279 8.37 15.28 15.43
CA GLU A 279 7.49 15.03 14.28
C GLU A 279 6.13 15.71 14.43
N ASN A 280 5.63 15.88 15.66
CA ASN A 280 4.36 16.57 15.90
C ASN A 280 4.34 18.01 15.37
N THR A 281 5.51 18.63 15.17
CA THR A 281 5.63 19.97 14.55
C THR A 281 5.02 20.00 13.14
N PHE A 282 4.98 18.88 12.46
CA PHE A 282 4.52 18.76 11.07
C PHE A 282 3.16 18.08 10.92
N ALA A 283 2.54 17.65 12.04
CA ALA A 283 1.27 16.92 12.00
C ALA A 283 0.09 17.75 11.45
N ASP A 284 0.10 19.06 11.69
CA ASP A 284 -1.00 19.97 11.33
C ASP A 284 -0.69 20.82 10.07
N MET A 285 0.21 20.31 9.20
CA MET A 285 0.47 20.95 7.92
C MET A 285 -0.78 20.94 7.05
N LYS A 286 -0.98 22.01 6.29
CA LYS A 286 -2.11 22.12 5.37
C LYS A 286 -1.76 22.94 4.14
N ILE A 287 -2.41 22.62 3.04
CA ILE A 287 -2.51 23.47 1.87
C ILE A 287 -3.84 24.24 1.93
N VAL A 288 -3.81 25.49 1.53
CA VAL A 288 -5.01 26.33 1.36
C VAL A 288 -5.00 26.84 -0.06
N ASP A 289 -6.11 26.68 -0.81
CA ASP A 289 -6.27 27.23 -2.14
C ASP A 289 -6.77 28.68 -2.13
N GLU A 290 -6.92 29.29 -3.32
CA GLU A 290 -7.40 30.65 -3.47
C GLU A 290 -8.84 30.87 -2.99
N ASP A 291 -9.65 29.80 -2.92
CA ASP A 291 -11.04 29.82 -2.45
C ASP A 291 -11.14 29.62 -0.92
N GLY A 292 -10.02 29.37 -0.25
CA GLY A 292 -9.93 29.13 1.19
C GLY A 292 -10.19 27.70 1.63
N ASN A 293 -10.31 26.75 0.70
CA ASN A 293 -10.42 25.32 1.03
C ASN A 293 -9.10 24.82 1.63
N LYS A 294 -9.23 23.93 2.63
CA LYS A 294 -8.09 23.38 3.37
C LYS A 294 -7.93 21.91 3.11
N TYR A 295 -6.70 21.51 2.79
CA TYR A 295 -6.31 20.14 2.49
C TYR A 295 -5.22 19.72 3.47
N GLY A 296 -5.52 18.70 4.27
CA GLY A 296 -4.57 18.12 5.24
C GLY A 296 -3.64 17.10 4.60
N VAL A 297 -2.74 16.58 5.44
CA VAL A 297 -1.84 15.46 5.10
C VAL A 297 -2.40 14.16 5.64
N THR A 298 -2.08 13.04 4.96
CA THR A 298 -2.36 11.68 5.47
C THR A 298 -1.16 11.11 6.21
N GLY A 299 0.03 11.61 5.92
CA GLY A 299 1.30 11.24 6.52
C GLY A 299 2.44 12.02 5.87
N PHE A 300 3.63 11.90 6.40
CA PHE A 300 4.83 12.52 5.84
C PHE A 300 6.08 11.70 6.14
N ARG A 301 7.08 11.88 5.30
CA ARG A 301 8.43 11.39 5.54
C ARG A 301 9.33 12.54 5.94
N MET A 302 10.11 12.36 7.00
CA MET A 302 11.09 13.33 7.47
C MET A 302 12.51 12.76 7.35
N SER A 303 13.42 13.56 6.81
CA SER A 303 14.84 13.22 6.75
C SER A 303 15.70 14.44 7.06
N THR A 304 16.98 14.21 7.36
CA THR A 304 17.94 15.29 7.66
C THR A 304 19.13 15.18 6.73
N LYS A 305 19.47 16.29 6.05
CA LYS A 305 20.64 16.38 5.17
C LYS A 305 21.23 17.79 5.24
N ASN A 306 22.55 17.89 5.38
CA ASN A 306 23.28 19.17 5.39
C ASN A 306 22.73 20.19 6.40
N ASN A 307 22.43 19.75 7.62
CA ASN A 307 21.82 20.57 8.69
C ASN A 307 20.46 21.18 8.31
N LYS A 308 19.73 20.56 7.39
CA LYS A 308 18.34 20.90 7.03
C LYS A 308 17.44 19.73 7.32
N THR A 309 16.24 20.02 7.80
CA THR A 309 15.16 19.03 7.85
C THR A 309 14.39 19.06 6.54
N ILE A 310 14.22 17.92 5.91
CA ILE A 310 13.51 17.74 4.64
C ILE A 310 12.23 16.98 4.94
N ILE A 311 11.11 17.49 4.47
CA ILE A 311 9.77 16.91 4.61
C ILE A 311 9.24 16.60 3.21
N SER A 312 8.75 15.38 3.01
CA SER A 312 8.03 14.95 1.81
C SER A 312 6.67 14.40 2.20
N THR A 313 5.61 14.85 1.56
CA THR A 313 4.23 14.52 1.95
C THR A 313 3.25 14.67 0.80
N ASN A 314 2.09 14.01 0.91
CA ASN A 314 0.96 14.15 0.03
C ASN A 314 -0.19 14.90 0.72
N PHE A 315 -0.73 15.91 0.05
CA PHE A 315 -1.94 16.64 0.47
C PHE A 315 -3.14 16.19 -0.36
N GLN A 316 -4.33 16.19 0.25
CA GLN A 316 -5.58 15.74 -0.38
C GLN A 316 -6.17 16.72 -1.41
N THR A 317 -5.34 17.53 -2.07
CA THR A 317 -5.70 18.34 -3.23
C THR A 317 -5.08 17.74 -4.48
N THR A 318 -5.75 17.83 -5.61
CA THR A 318 -5.42 17.09 -6.83
C THR A 318 -5.26 18.02 -8.03
N SER A 319 -4.80 17.50 -9.16
CA SER A 319 -4.75 18.24 -10.43
C SER A 319 -6.13 18.66 -10.93
N TYR A 320 -7.20 17.98 -10.50
CA TYR A 320 -8.57 18.34 -10.87
C TYR A 320 -9.07 19.64 -10.22
N ASN A 321 -8.52 20.03 -9.08
CA ASN A 321 -8.82 21.32 -8.45
C ASN A 321 -8.39 22.49 -9.32
N ASN A 322 -7.35 22.31 -10.13
CA ASN A 322 -6.85 23.28 -11.10
C ASN A 322 -6.56 24.67 -10.50
N SER A 323 -6.23 24.73 -9.21
CA SER A 323 -5.97 25.95 -8.46
C SER A 323 -4.80 26.72 -9.07
N LYS A 324 -4.92 28.04 -9.16
CA LYS A 324 -3.85 28.92 -9.69
C LYS A 324 -2.82 29.22 -8.62
N LYS A 325 -3.27 29.28 -7.37
CA LYS A 325 -2.45 29.57 -6.20
C LYS A 325 -2.77 28.60 -5.07
N LEU A 326 -1.73 28.14 -4.41
CA LEU A 326 -1.81 27.35 -3.20
C LEU A 326 -0.94 28.00 -2.12
N LYS A 327 -1.29 27.82 -0.87
CA LYS A 327 -0.49 28.27 0.27
C LYS A 327 -0.21 27.07 1.16
N LEU A 328 1.08 26.71 1.33
CA LEU A 328 1.50 25.80 2.38
C LEU A 328 1.57 26.54 3.71
N ILE A 329 0.94 26.00 4.72
CA ILE A 329 1.00 26.49 6.11
C ILE A 329 1.57 25.36 6.96
N VAL A 330 2.67 25.67 7.68
CA VAL A 330 3.25 24.80 8.71
C VAL A 330 3.13 25.56 10.03
N GLU A 331 2.21 25.12 10.89
CA GLU A 331 1.87 25.83 12.12
C GLU A 331 3.09 26.00 13.03
N GLY A 332 3.26 27.22 13.57
CA GLY A 332 4.41 27.57 14.41
C GLY A 332 5.74 27.78 13.68
N ILE A 333 5.78 27.56 12.34
CA ILE A 333 6.98 27.78 11.52
C ILE A 333 6.75 28.92 10.53
N GLY A 334 5.71 28.82 9.68
CA GLY A 334 5.45 29.83 8.66
C GLY A 334 4.57 29.36 7.54
N GLU A 335 4.50 30.21 6.50
CA GLU A 335 3.73 29.93 5.31
C GLU A 335 4.51 30.30 4.04
N VAL A 336 4.17 29.67 2.91
CA VAL A 336 4.74 29.96 1.60
C VAL A 336 3.67 29.84 0.51
N GLU A 337 3.66 30.79 -0.42
CA GLU A 337 2.78 30.76 -1.59
C GLU A 337 3.42 29.97 -2.75
N LEU A 338 2.59 29.15 -3.38
CA LEU A 338 2.91 28.33 -4.53
C LEU A 338 2.04 28.79 -5.71
N ILE A 339 2.63 29.05 -6.85
CA ILE A 339 1.93 29.51 -8.06
C ILE A 339 2.05 28.42 -9.12
N LYS A 340 0.94 28.15 -9.80
CA LYS A 340 0.90 27.27 -10.97
C LYS A 340 1.84 27.78 -12.05
N LYS A 341 2.68 26.88 -12.58
CA LYS A 341 3.61 27.15 -13.72
C LYS A 341 2.88 27.15 -15.05
#